data_747d517fdc3d2f106f7de9d8d1777390
#
_entry.id   747d517fdc3d2f106f7de9d8d1777390
#
_cell.length_a   1.000
_cell.length_b   1.000
_cell.length_c   1.000
_cell.angle_alpha   90.00
_cell.angle_beta   90.00
_cell.angle_gamma   90.00
#
_symmetry.space_group_name_H-M   'P 1'
#
loop_
_entity.id
_entity.type
_entity.pdbx_description
1 polymer ?
#
loop_
_entity_poly.entity_id
_entity_poly.type
_entity_poly.pdbx_seq_one_letter_code
_entity_poly.pdbx_strand_id
1 'polypeptide(L)'
;GTGFLFSSKDYVITNYHVVKGTNSIRAKFTNGQTVEAVVVAKDSKNDIAILKLENSPPMFATQIKLGDSSRARMGEKIFTIGYPASKIMGEKPKYSEGVINAMTGLKDDPAFFQVSVPVQPGNSGGPLFNERGEVIGITTASLSSLAMDAMGAIAQNVNYAIKSSFLKNLLSTIPELMLSNTGIIVVPNEPEKSLPNFIEQVSKNIVLIETKE
;
A
#
# COMPACT_ATOMS: atom_id res chain seq x y z
N GLY A 1 0.57 11.36 0.40
CA GLY A 1 0.14 9.98 0.16
C GLY A 1 0.52 9.04 1.27
N THR A 2 0.20 7.78 1.10
CA THR A 2 0.59 6.69 2.00
C THR A 2 1.66 5.82 1.34
N GLY A 3 2.53 5.23 2.14
CA GLY A 3 3.44 4.17 1.73
C GLY A 3 3.56 3.13 2.83
N PHE A 4 4.21 2.02 2.53
CA PHE A 4 4.52 1.02 3.55
C PHE A 4 5.93 0.46 3.37
N LEU A 5 6.59 0.27 4.49
CA LEU A 5 7.94 -0.30 4.54
C LEU A 5 7.87 -1.78 4.18
N PHE A 6 8.61 -2.16 3.16
CA PHE A 6 8.69 -3.53 2.66
C PHE A 6 10.12 -4.04 2.82
N SER A 7 10.28 -5.16 3.53
CA SER A 7 11.61 -5.72 3.82
C SER A 7 12.41 -4.91 4.85
N SER A 8 13.37 -5.54 5.49
CA SER A 8 14.33 -4.91 6.42
C SER A 8 15.37 -4.02 5.74
N LYS A 9 15.24 -3.77 4.44
CA LYS A 9 16.25 -3.12 3.60
C LYS A 9 15.88 -1.72 3.13
N ASP A 10 15.16 -0.96 3.93
CA ASP A 10 14.93 0.48 3.70
C ASP A 10 14.12 0.81 2.43
N TYR A 11 13.23 -0.12 2.00
CA TYR A 11 12.38 0.10 0.85
C TYR A 11 10.94 0.41 1.26
N VAL A 12 10.37 1.44 0.63
CA VAL A 12 8.97 1.83 0.81
C VAL A 12 8.24 1.67 -0.51
N ILE A 13 7.06 1.06 -0.45
CA ILE A 13 6.16 0.91 -1.59
C ILE A 13 5.09 1.99 -1.48
N THR A 14 4.77 2.62 -2.62
CA THR A 14 3.69 3.61 -2.75
C THR A 14 3.15 3.65 -4.19
N ASN A 15 2.18 4.50 -4.49
CA ASN A 15 1.76 4.77 -5.86
C ASN A 15 2.74 5.71 -6.58
N TYR A 16 2.88 5.52 -7.89
CA TYR A 16 3.73 6.39 -8.70
C TYR A 16 3.19 7.83 -8.77
N HIS A 17 1.86 8.02 -8.89
CA HIS A 17 1.27 9.36 -8.93
C HIS A 17 1.54 10.18 -7.66
N VAL A 18 1.79 9.53 -6.52
CA VAL A 18 2.11 10.21 -5.25
C VAL A 18 3.48 10.91 -5.31
N VAL A 19 4.41 10.38 -6.10
CA VAL A 19 5.81 10.85 -6.18
C VAL A 19 6.20 11.39 -7.55
N LYS A 20 5.27 11.36 -8.50
CA LYS A 20 5.52 11.82 -9.88
C LYS A 20 5.76 13.33 -9.93
N GLY A 21 6.87 13.75 -10.56
CA GLY A 21 7.17 15.17 -10.79
C GLY A 21 7.58 15.95 -9.54
N THR A 22 7.93 15.27 -8.46
CA THR A 22 8.34 15.91 -7.20
C THR A 22 9.87 16.00 -7.11
N ASN A 23 10.37 17.11 -6.50
CA ASN A 23 11.79 17.34 -6.32
C ASN A 23 12.34 16.72 -5.03
N SER A 24 11.48 16.48 -4.04
CA SER A 24 11.86 15.89 -2.74
C SER A 24 10.75 14.96 -2.27
N ILE A 25 11.14 13.80 -1.75
CA ILE A 25 10.24 12.78 -1.21
C ILE A 25 10.70 12.44 0.21
N ARG A 26 9.78 12.48 1.16
CA ARG A 26 10.05 12.12 2.55
C ARG A 26 9.05 11.10 3.05
N ALA A 27 9.54 10.11 3.77
CA ALA A 27 8.73 9.15 4.50
C ALA A 27 8.69 9.53 5.98
N LYS A 28 7.50 9.89 6.47
CA LYS A 28 7.27 10.21 7.88
C LYS A 28 6.65 9.03 8.59
N PHE A 29 7.32 8.56 9.63
CA PHE A 29 6.93 7.42 10.44
C PHE A 29 6.00 7.81 11.59
N THR A 30 5.30 6.82 12.16
CA THR A 30 4.34 7.03 13.27
C THR A 30 4.97 7.59 14.54
N ASN A 31 6.29 7.42 14.74
CA ASN A 31 7.06 8.00 15.84
C ASN A 31 7.49 9.46 15.59
N GLY A 32 7.10 10.04 14.44
CA GLY A 32 7.46 11.41 14.03
C GLY A 32 8.79 11.52 13.28
N GLN A 33 9.60 10.46 13.20
CA GLN A 33 10.83 10.47 12.41
C GLN A 33 10.50 10.62 10.93
N THR A 34 11.28 11.47 10.24
CA THR A 34 11.17 11.69 8.79
C THR A 34 12.48 11.33 8.14
N VAL A 35 12.43 10.56 7.05
CA VAL A 35 13.59 10.10 6.29
C VAL A 35 13.41 10.48 4.83
N GLU A 36 14.44 11.05 4.20
CA GLU A 36 14.46 11.32 2.76
C GLU A 36 14.46 10.01 1.98
N ALA A 37 13.84 10.03 0.81
CA ALA A 37 13.69 8.85 -0.03
C ALA A 37 13.87 9.19 -1.51
N VAL A 38 14.36 8.22 -2.28
CA VAL A 38 14.52 8.33 -3.73
C VAL A 38 13.77 7.23 -4.45
N VAL A 39 13.22 7.52 -5.62
CA VAL A 39 12.56 6.50 -6.46
C VAL A 39 13.62 5.61 -7.10
N VAL A 40 13.62 4.31 -6.81
CA VAL A 40 14.57 3.34 -7.37
C VAL A 40 13.95 2.44 -8.43
N ALA A 41 12.63 2.26 -8.41
CA ALA A 41 11.90 1.58 -9.47
C ALA A 41 10.47 2.15 -9.56
N LYS A 42 9.91 2.12 -10.77
CA LYS A 42 8.52 2.55 -11.01
C LYS A 42 7.88 1.77 -12.15
N ASP A 43 6.59 1.55 -12.00
CA ASP A 43 5.70 1.12 -13.07
C ASP A 43 4.64 2.21 -13.26
N SER A 44 4.85 3.06 -14.26
CA SER A 44 3.94 4.19 -14.52
C SER A 44 2.61 3.75 -15.11
N LYS A 45 2.53 2.57 -15.73
CA LYS A 45 1.29 2.02 -16.28
C LYS A 45 0.38 1.50 -15.16
N ASN A 46 0.96 0.78 -14.21
CA ASN A 46 0.22 0.20 -13.09
C ASN A 46 0.28 1.06 -11.83
N ASP A 47 0.82 2.28 -11.92
CA ASP A 47 0.84 3.27 -10.84
C ASP A 47 1.54 2.78 -9.55
N ILE A 48 2.69 2.13 -9.69
CA ILE A 48 3.50 1.63 -8.56
C ILE A 48 4.86 2.34 -8.54
N ALA A 49 5.34 2.70 -7.36
CA ALA A 49 6.71 3.15 -7.14
C ALA A 49 7.34 2.45 -5.94
N ILE A 50 8.64 2.17 -6.05
CA ILE A 50 9.48 1.67 -4.98
C ILE A 50 10.48 2.76 -4.64
N LEU A 51 10.49 3.16 -3.39
CA LEU A 51 11.40 4.15 -2.85
C LEU A 51 12.47 3.46 -2.02
N LYS A 52 13.68 3.98 -2.05
CA LYS A 52 14.75 3.64 -1.12
C LYS A 52 14.93 4.80 -0.14
N LEU A 53 14.94 4.51 1.15
CA LEU A 53 15.25 5.48 2.19
C LEU A 53 16.77 5.74 2.20
N GLU A 54 17.15 7.00 2.38
CA GLU A 54 18.59 7.38 2.43
C GLU A 54 19.27 6.92 3.71
N ASN A 55 18.52 6.78 4.79
CA ASN A 55 19.00 6.29 6.08
C ASN A 55 18.08 5.15 6.56
N SER A 56 18.65 4.28 7.41
CA SER A 56 17.88 3.18 7.97
C SER A 56 16.64 3.67 8.71
N PRO A 57 15.47 3.07 8.46
CA PRO A 57 14.26 3.39 9.19
C PRO A 57 14.38 2.99 10.66
N PRO A 58 13.49 3.47 11.52
CA PRO A 58 13.35 2.94 12.85
C PRO A 58 13.20 1.42 12.83
N MET A 59 13.77 0.72 13.80
CA MET A 59 13.66 -0.74 13.88
C MET A 59 12.21 -1.15 14.17
N PHE A 60 11.60 -1.91 13.27
CA PHE A 60 10.22 -2.38 13.38
C PHE A 60 10.17 -3.88 13.68
N ALA A 61 9.22 -4.26 14.52
CA ALA A 61 9.07 -5.64 14.97
C ALA A 61 8.30 -6.52 13.97
N THR A 62 7.58 -5.95 13.01
CA THR A 62 6.66 -6.70 12.14
C THR A 62 7.11 -6.65 10.70
N GLN A 63 7.32 -7.84 10.11
CA GLN A 63 7.57 -7.96 8.68
C GLN A 63 6.25 -8.04 7.92
N ILE A 64 6.05 -7.16 6.95
CA ILE A 64 4.90 -7.21 6.04
C ILE A 64 5.13 -8.34 5.04
N LYS A 65 4.16 -9.26 4.98
CA LYS A 65 4.15 -10.36 4.01
C LYS A 65 3.40 -9.95 2.76
N LEU A 66 3.95 -10.29 1.60
CA LEU A 66 3.27 -10.14 0.33
C LEU A 66 2.44 -11.40 0.02
N GLY A 67 1.13 -11.21 -0.05
CA GLY A 67 0.18 -12.27 -0.41
C GLY A 67 0.13 -12.50 -1.92
N ASP A 68 -0.61 -13.52 -2.31
CA ASP A 68 -0.86 -13.87 -3.70
C ASP A 68 -2.25 -13.38 -4.14
N SER A 69 -2.29 -12.27 -4.88
CA SER A 69 -3.53 -11.69 -5.38
C SER A 69 -4.28 -12.57 -6.38
N SER A 70 -3.63 -13.57 -7.00
CA SER A 70 -4.30 -14.51 -7.91
C SER A 70 -5.22 -15.49 -7.18
N ARG A 71 -5.02 -15.67 -5.87
CA ARG A 71 -5.84 -16.52 -5.01
C ARG A 71 -6.99 -15.81 -4.33
N ALA A 72 -7.03 -14.47 -4.45
CA ALA A 72 -8.11 -13.66 -3.89
C ALA A 72 -9.43 -13.93 -4.63
N ARG A 73 -10.56 -13.76 -3.94
CA ARG A 73 -11.89 -13.97 -4.48
C ARG A 73 -12.83 -12.84 -4.11
N MET A 74 -13.82 -12.62 -4.96
CA MET A 74 -14.91 -11.68 -4.68
C MET A 74 -15.62 -12.07 -3.37
N GLY A 75 -15.91 -11.06 -2.54
CA GLY A 75 -16.52 -11.23 -1.22
C GLY A 75 -15.51 -11.43 -0.07
N GLU A 76 -14.22 -11.64 -0.35
CA GLU A 76 -13.21 -11.74 0.71
C GLU A 76 -13.07 -10.42 1.45
N LYS A 77 -13.00 -10.51 2.78
CA LYS A 77 -12.74 -9.37 3.66
C LYS A 77 -11.33 -8.87 3.49
N ILE A 78 -11.22 -7.56 3.44
CA ILE A 78 -9.96 -6.84 3.27
C ILE A 78 -9.95 -5.60 4.15
N PHE A 79 -8.75 -5.11 4.44
CA PHE A 79 -8.59 -3.84 5.14
C PHE A 79 -7.35 -3.09 4.66
N THR A 80 -7.32 -1.81 4.92
CA THR A 80 -6.17 -0.94 4.66
C THR A 80 -5.85 -0.07 5.86
N ILE A 81 -4.61 0.36 5.94
CA ILE A 81 -4.13 1.34 6.92
C ILE A 81 -3.41 2.43 6.13
N GLY A 82 -3.80 3.69 6.34
CA GLY A 82 -3.23 4.81 5.58
C GLY A 82 -3.46 6.15 6.25
N TYR A 83 -3.16 7.22 5.51
CA TYR A 83 -3.23 8.60 5.99
C TYR A 83 -4.24 9.42 5.15
N PRO A 84 -5.55 9.12 5.23
CA PRO A 84 -6.57 9.84 4.47
C PRO A 84 -6.58 11.31 4.88
N ALA A 85 -6.57 12.22 3.90
CA ALA A 85 -6.70 13.66 4.10
C ALA A 85 -5.89 14.18 5.31
N SER A 86 -4.60 13.80 5.41
CA SER A 86 -3.75 14.03 6.59
C SER A 86 -3.71 15.49 7.06
N LYS A 87 -3.83 16.45 6.13
CA LYS A 87 -3.92 17.89 6.43
C LYS A 87 -5.17 18.27 7.24
N ILE A 88 -6.24 17.48 7.18
CA ILE A 88 -7.53 17.73 7.85
C ILE A 88 -7.73 16.75 8.99
N MET A 89 -7.50 15.46 8.74
CA MET A 89 -7.79 14.38 9.68
C MET A 89 -6.62 14.04 10.63
N GLY A 90 -5.50 14.76 10.48
CA GLY A 90 -4.28 14.56 11.28
C GLY A 90 -3.39 13.41 10.76
N GLU A 91 -2.18 13.36 11.28
CA GLU A 91 -1.07 12.54 10.79
C GLU A 91 -0.93 11.19 11.51
N LYS A 92 -1.99 10.69 12.12
CA LYS A 92 -2.03 9.31 12.64
C LYS A 92 -2.67 8.41 11.59
N PRO A 93 -2.15 7.18 11.36
CA PRO A 93 -2.75 6.26 10.41
C PRO A 93 -4.18 5.90 10.81
N LYS A 94 -5.01 5.64 9.83
CA LYS A 94 -6.42 5.24 9.99
C LYS A 94 -6.62 3.85 9.40
N TYR A 95 -7.38 3.04 10.10
CA TYR A 95 -7.86 1.75 9.65
C TYR A 95 -9.18 1.91 8.89
N SER A 96 -9.35 1.16 7.81
CA SER A 96 -10.61 1.02 7.08
C SER A 96 -10.74 -0.41 6.56
N GLU A 97 -11.95 -0.95 6.58
CA GLU A 97 -12.24 -2.32 6.12
C GLU A 97 -13.34 -2.36 5.07
N GLY A 98 -13.44 -3.48 4.37
CA GLY A 98 -14.43 -3.75 3.34
C GLY A 98 -14.24 -5.13 2.72
N VAL A 99 -14.70 -5.28 1.49
CA VAL A 99 -14.59 -6.54 0.74
C VAL A 99 -14.10 -6.28 -0.69
N ILE A 100 -13.64 -7.34 -1.36
CA ILE A 100 -13.39 -7.33 -2.79
C ILE A 100 -14.74 -7.41 -3.50
N ASN A 101 -15.09 -6.38 -4.28
CA ASN A 101 -16.36 -6.30 -5.01
C ASN A 101 -16.24 -6.92 -6.41
N ALA A 102 -15.09 -6.73 -7.08
CA ALA A 102 -14.81 -7.33 -8.37
C ALA A 102 -13.30 -7.66 -8.51
N MET A 103 -13.01 -8.63 -9.35
CA MET A 103 -11.64 -9.07 -9.65
C MET A 103 -10.99 -8.26 -10.76
N THR A 104 -11.67 -7.25 -11.27
CA THR A 104 -11.19 -6.33 -12.31
C THR A 104 -11.48 -4.88 -11.90
N GLY A 105 -10.73 -3.94 -12.48
CA GLY A 105 -10.92 -2.52 -12.33
C GLY A 105 -11.84 -1.90 -13.37
N LEU A 106 -11.66 -0.60 -13.64
CA LEU A 106 -12.39 0.12 -14.70
C LEU A 106 -12.20 -0.56 -16.05
N LYS A 107 -13.29 -0.72 -16.81
CA LYS A 107 -13.29 -1.36 -18.14
C LYS A 107 -12.66 -2.75 -18.13
N ASP A 108 -12.91 -3.50 -17.05
CA ASP A 108 -12.40 -4.85 -16.84
C ASP A 108 -10.87 -4.98 -16.80
N ASP A 109 -10.18 -3.91 -16.39
CA ASP A 109 -8.71 -3.94 -16.26
C ASP A 109 -8.28 -5.01 -15.23
N PRO A 110 -7.54 -6.05 -15.67
CA PRO A 110 -7.13 -7.16 -14.79
C PRO A 110 -6.10 -6.77 -13.74
N ALA A 111 -5.47 -5.59 -13.87
CA ALA A 111 -4.45 -5.13 -12.92
C ALA A 111 -5.03 -4.72 -11.55
N PHE A 112 -6.32 -4.51 -11.48
CA PHE A 112 -6.97 -3.94 -10.29
C PHE A 112 -8.02 -4.88 -9.68
N PHE A 113 -8.23 -4.68 -8.38
CA PHE A 113 -9.46 -5.05 -7.70
C PHE A 113 -10.39 -3.84 -7.62
N GLN A 114 -11.69 -4.05 -7.75
CA GLN A 114 -12.69 -3.12 -7.23
C GLN A 114 -13.01 -3.52 -5.80
N VAL A 115 -13.03 -2.55 -4.88
CA VAL A 115 -13.16 -2.79 -3.43
C VAL A 115 -14.15 -1.83 -2.80
N SER A 116 -14.80 -2.24 -1.70
CA SER A 116 -15.66 -1.35 -0.90
C SER A 116 -14.90 -0.62 0.22
N VAL A 117 -13.64 -0.96 0.48
CA VAL A 117 -12.81 -0.22 1.44
C VAL A 117 -12.79 1.26 1.05
N PRO A 118 -13.14 2.18 1.96
CA PRO A 118 -13.06 3.61 1.68
C PRO A 118 -11.63 4.05 1.33
N VAL A 119 -11.42 4.51 0.11
CA VAL A 119 -10.13 5.05 -0.35
C VAL A 119 -10.30 6.53 -0.66
N GLN A 120 -9.77 7.37 0.19
CA GLN A 120 -9.79 8.82 0.05
C GLN A 120 -8.41 9.35 -0.38
N PRO A 121 -8.32 10.58 -0.93
CA PRO A 121 -7.04 11.23 -1.16
C PRO A 121 -6.16 11.17 0.09
N GLY A 122 -4.92 10.68 -0.08
CA GLY A 122 -4.00 10.39 1.01
C GLY A 122 -3.86 8.90 1.34
N ASN A 123 -4.87 8.06 1.08
CA ASN A 123 -4.76 6.60 1.22
C ASN A 123 -3.98 5.94 0.06
N SER A 124 -3.86 6.64 -1.08
CA SER A 124 -3.08 6.14 -2.24
C SER A 124 -1.68 5.71 -1.83
N GLY A 125 -1.30 4.50 -2.23
CA GLY A 125 -0.02 3.86 -1.92
C GLY A 125 -0.03 3.01 -0.65
N GLY A 126 -1.14 3.00 0.10
CA GLY A 126 -1.30 2.17 1.27
C GLY A 126 -1.48 0.68 0.94
N PRO A 127 -1.11 -0.23 1.86
CA PRO A 127 -1.28 -1.67 1.65
C PRO A 127 -2.76 -2.07 1.78
N LEU A 128 -3.20 -2.99 0.90
CA LEU A 128 -4.46 -3.69 1.04
C LEU A 128 -4.19 -5.09 1.61
N PHE A 129 -4.64 -5.34 2.81
CA PHE A 129 -4.45 -6.61 3.51
C PHE A 129 -5.66 -7.54 3.33
N ASN A 130 -5.40 -8.84 3.28
CA ASN A 130 -6.41 -9.88 3.49
C ASN A 130 -6.56 -10.21 5.00
N GLU A 131 -7.49 -11.10 5.35
CA GLU A 131 -7.73 -11.51 6.74
C GLU A 131 -6.51 -12.19 7.41
N ARG A 132 -5.54 -12.68 6.62
CA ARG A 132 -4.28 -13.27 7.13
C ARG A 132 -3.19 -12.23 7.37
N GLY A 133 -3.48 -10.93 7.18
CA GLY A 133 -2.50 -9.86 7.31
C GLY A 133 -1.45 -9.85 6.19
N GLU A 134 -1.75 -10.44 5.05
CA GLU A 134 -0.88 -10.41 3.87
C GLU A 134 -1.32 -9.30 2.92
N VAL A 135 -0.36 -8.58 2.35
CA VAL A 135 -0.64 -7.53 1.36
C VAL A 135 -0.97 -8.18 0.02
N ILE A 136 -2.22 -8.06 -0.40
CA ILE A 136 -2.72 -8.54 -1.70
C ILE A 136 -2.89 -7.42 -2.73
N GLY A 137 -2.70 -6.17 -2.33
CA GLY A 137 -2.79 -5.03 -3.25
C GLY A 137 -2.26 -3.73 -2.66
N ILE A 138 -2.32 -2.67 -3.45
CA ILE A 138 -1.98 -1.29 -3.11
C ILE A 138 -3.18 -0.42 -3.41
N THR A 139 -3.71 0.31 -2.42
CA THR A 139 -4.87 1.19 -2.61
C THR A 139 -4.53 2.37 -3.52
N THR A 140 -5.45 2.77 -4.39
CA THR A 140 -5.28 3.94 -5.26
C THR A 140 -6.58 4.74 -5.37
N ALA A 141 -6.51 6.04 -5.09
CA ALA A 141 -7.62 6.97 -5.23
C ALA A 141 -7.75 7.56 -6.65
N SER A 142 -6.72 7.43 -7.48
CA SER A 142 -6.70 8.03 -8.83
C SER A 142 -7.78 7.47 -9.75
N LEU A 143 -8.04 6.15 -9.68
CA LEU A 143 -9.08 5.53 -10.48
C LEU A 143 -10.50 5.89 -10.02
N SER A 144 -10.69 6.10 -8.72
CA SER A 144 -11.97 6.57 -8.18
C SER A 144 -12.31 7.97 -8.70
N SER A 145 -11.31 8.85 -8.82
CA SER A 145 -11.48 10.18 -9.41
C SER A 145 -11.83 10.11 -10.89
N LEU A 146 -11.15 9.25 -11.66
CA LEU A 146 -11.44 9.04 -13.09
C LEU A 146 -12.85 8.45 -13.30
N ALA A 147 -13.31 7.56 -12.42
CA ALA A 147 -14.65 7.02 -12.47
C ALA A 147 -15.70 8.11 -12.20
N MET A 148 -15.44 9.00 -11.24
CA MET A 148 -16.29 10.16 -10.96
C MET A 148 -16.44 11.08 -12.19
N ASP A 149 -15.33 11.42 -12.83
CA ASP A 149 -15.32 12.28 -14.01
C ASP A 149 -16.11 11.64 -15.19
N ALA A 150 -15.96 10.34 -15.36
CA ALA A 150 -16.63 9.61 -16.44
C ALA A 150 -18.15 9.39 -16.19
N MET A 151 -18.57 9.25 -14.95
CA MET A 151 -19.95 8.95 -14.59
C MET A 151 -20.78 10.19 -14.22
N GLY A 152 -20.14 11.35 -14.04
CA GLY A 152 -20.83 12.59 -13.62
C GLY A 152 -21.46 12.51 -12.21
N ALA A 153 -21.15 11.45 -11.45
CA ALA A 153 -21.67 11.23 -10.10
C ALA A 153 -20.65 10.52 -9.23
N ILE A 154 -20.69 10.81 -7.92
CA ILE A 154 -19.87 10.11 -6.94
C ILE A 154 -20.40 8.67 -6.80
N ALA A 155 -19.68 7.71 -7.37
CA ALA A 155 -19.95 6.31 -7.12
C ALA A 155 -19.62 5.97 -5.66
N GLN A 156 -20.60 5.73 -4.83
CA GLN A 156 -20.39 5.33 -3.45
C GLN A 156 -19.84 3.90 -3.41
N ASN A 157 -18.82 3.67 -2.54
CA ASN A 157 -18.20 2.36 -2.33
C ASN A 157 -17.55 1.73 -3.57
N VAL A 158 -17.14 2.54 -4.55
CA VAL A 158 -16.38 2.10 -5.72
C VAL A 158 -14.97 2.65 -5.61
N ASN A 159 -14.10 1.83 -5.07
CA ASN A 159 -12.68 2.13 -4.90
C ASN A 159 -11.85 1.04 -5.57
N TYR A 160 -10.56 1.28 -5.73
CA TYR A 160 -9.68 0.39 -6.46
C TYR A 160 -8.38 0.13 -5.72
N ALA A 161 -7.81 -1.06 -5.98
CA ALA A 161 -6.49 -1.42 -5.51
C ALA A 161 -5.73 -2.18 -6.61
N ILE A 162 -4.46 -1.86 -6.77
CA ILE A 162 -3.55 -2.55 -7.69
C ILE A 162 -3.20 -3.91 -7.09
N LYS A 163 -3.29 -4.98 -7.86
CA LYS A 163 -3.00 -6.33 -7.39
C LYS A 163 -1.51 -6.52 -7.04
N SER A 164 -1.24 -7.28 -5.99
CA SER A 164 0.13 -7.57 -5.54
C SER A 164 1.00 -8.29 -6.58
N SER A 165 0.40 -8.98 -7.57
CA SER A 165 1.14 -9.61 -8.66
C SER A 165 1.96 -8.60 -9.48
N PHE A 166 1.43 -7.40 -9.71
CA PHE A 166 2.15 -6.33 -10.42
C PHE A 166 3.29 -5.76 -9.57
N LEU A 167 3.08 -5.64 -8.26
CA LEU A 167 4.14 -5.28 -7.33
C LEU A 167 5.27 -6.34 -7.33
N LYS A 168 4.94 -7.63 -7.31
CA LYS A 168 5.93 -8.72 -7.39
C LYS A 168 6.81 -8.61 -8.62
N ASN A 169 6.21 -8.30 -9.77
CA ASN A 169 6.94 -8.10 -11.02
C ASN A 169 7.94 -6.91 -10.91
N LEU A 170 7.52 -5.80 -10.30
CA LEU A 170 8.41 -4.65 -10.12
C LEU A 170 9.52 -4.95 -9.09
N LEU A 171 9.21 -5.62 -7.99
CA LEU A 171 10.19 -6.04 -6.96
C LEU A 171 11.27 -6.94 -7.56
N SER A 172 10.92 -7.79 -8.55
CA SER A 172 11.89 -8.67 -9.22
C SER A 172 12.94 -7.91 -10.06
N THR A 173 12.74 -6.62 -10.33
CA THR A 173 13.72 -5.79 -11.02
C THR A 173 14.83 -5.25 -10.10
N ILE A 174 14.67 -5.41 -8.77
CA ILE A 174 15.63 -4.95 -7.77
C ILE A 174 16.38 -6.16 -7.20
N PRO A 175 17.67 -6.38 -7.57
CA PRO A 175 18.41 -7.58 -7.17
C PRO A 175 18.46 -7.81 -5.65
N GLU A 176 18.58 -6.74 -4.88
CA GLU A 176 18.63 -6.79 -3.41
C GLU A 176 17.34 -7.32 -2.78
N LEU A 177 16.19 -7.12 -3.44
CA LEU A 177 14.89 -7.59 -2.99
C LEU A 177 14.57 -9.00 -3.50
N MET A 178 15.16 -9.42 -4.62
CA MET A 178 15.03 -10.79 -5.11
C MET A 178 15.58 -11.81 -4.10
N LEU A 179 16.71 -11.53 -3.49
CA LEU A 179 17.37 -12.40 -2.51
C LEU A 179 16.61 -12.49 -1.18
N SER A 180 15.83 -11.47 -0.83
CA SER A 180 15.03 -11.46 0.39
C SER A 180 13.68 -12.17 0.24
N ASN A 181 13.20 -12.40 -0.98
CA ASN A 181 11.96 -13.16 -1.25
C ASN A 181 12.16 -14.69 -1.17
N THR A 182 13.39 -15.19 -1.09
CA THR A 182 13.67 -16.63 -0.94
C THR A 182 13.62 -17.11 0.52
N GLY A 183 13.50 -16.21 1.46
CA GLY A 183 13.27 -16.55 2.86
C GLY A 183 11.77 -16.79 3.09
N ILE A 184 11.31 -18.03 2.95
CA ILE A 184 10.15 -18.49 3.72
C ILE A 184 10.56 -18.38 5.18
N ILE A 185 10.34 -17.21 5.79
CA ILE A 185 10.34 -17.15 7.24
C ILE A 185 9.06 -17.88 7.62
N VAL A 186 9.18 -19.14 7.94
CA VAL A 186 8.20 -19.87 8.72
C VAL A 186 8.09 -19.07 10.01
N VAL A 187 7.10 -18.18 10.08
CA VAL A 187 6.74 -17.60 11.36
C VAL A 187 6.28 -18.78 12.19
N PRO A 188 6.90 -19.06 13.35
CA PRO A 188 6.36 -20.04 14.27
C PRO A 188 4.86 -19.75 14.43
N ASN A 189 4.04 -20.78 14.58
CA ASN A 189 2.64 -20.67 14.95
C ASN A 189 2.54 -19.87 16.25
N GLU A 190 2.67 -18.55 16.16
CA GLU A 190 2.31 -17.69 17.26
C GLU A 190 0.77 -17.72 17.37
N PRO A 191 0.23 -17.80 18.58
CA PRO A 191 -1.21 -17.76 18.79
C PRO A 191 -1.77 -16.57 18.03
N GLU A 192 -2.90 -16.77 17.34
CA GLU A 192 -3.58 -15.76 16.51
C GLU A 192 -3.53 -14.40 17.20
N LYS A 193 -2.66 -13.52 16.73
CA LYS A 193 -2.64 -12.15 17.22
C LYS A 193 -3.98 -11.54 16.82
N SER A 194 -4.74 -11.07 17.79
CA SER A 194 -6.00 -10.40 17.49
C SER A 194 -5.78 -9.28 16.47
N LEU A 195 -6.76 -9.02 15.63
CA LEU A 195 -6.67 -7.97 14.59
C LEU A 195 -6.21 -6.61 15.17
N PRO A 196 -6.67 -6.15 16.36
CA PRO A 196 -6.14 -4.93 16.97
C PRO A 196 -4.64 -4.97 17.24
N ASN A 197 -4.11 -6.08 17.74
CA ASN A 197 -2.68 -6.24 18.00
C ASN A 197 -1.86 -6.26 16.70
N PHE A 198 -2.38 -6.88 15.64
CA PHE A 198 -1.76 -6.84 14.32
C PHE A 198 -1.71 -5.40 13.79
N ILE A 199 -2.84 -4.68 13.85
CA ILE A 199 -2.95 -3.29 13.39
C ILE A 199 -1.95 -2.39 14.13
N GLU A 200 -1.85 -2.50 15.45
CA GLU A 200 -0.90 -1.72 16.25
C GLU A 200 0.56 -1.95 15.80
N GLN A 201 0.91 -3.20 15.56
CA GLN A 201 2.27 -3.55 15.14
C GLN A 201 2.55 -3.12 13.69
N VAL A 202 1.67 -3.45 12.75
CA VAL A 202 1.90 -3.17 11.33
C VAL A 202 1.80 -1.68 11.01
N SER A 203 1.05 -0.91 11.79
CA SER A 203 0.96 0.56 11.63
C SER A 203 2.32 1.25 11.74
N LYS A 204 3.27 0.67 12.45
CA LYS A 204 4.66 1.20 12.54
C LYS A 204 5.40 1.13 11.19
N ASN A 205 4.96 0.24 10.31
CA ASN A 205 5.49 0.10 8.95
C ASN A 205 4.79 1.00 7.93
N ILE A 206 3.69 1.66 8.31
CA ILE A 206 2.95 2.54 7.41
C ILE A 206 3.49 3.96 7.56
N VAL A 207 3.81 4.59 6.45
CA VAL A 207 4.42 5.91 6.41
C VAL A 207 3.55 6.91 5.66
N LEU A 208 3.58 8.16 6.12
CA LEU A 208 3.05 9.28 5.38
C LEU A 208 4.10 9.72 4.36
N ILE A 209 3.76 9.72 3.08
CA ILE A 209 4.63 10.24 2.02
C ILE A 209 4.33 11.72 1.83
N GLU A 210 5.32 12.53 2.14
CA GLU A 210 5.33 13.97 1.91
C GLU A 210 6.20 14.29 0.69
N THR A 211 5.71 15.14 -0.19
CA THR A 211 6.41 15.55 -1.41
C THR A 211 6.43 17.08 -1.53
N LYS A 212 7.49 17.59 -2.14
CA LYS A 212 7.59 19.01 -2.54
C LYS A 212 7.83 19.08 -4.03
N GLU A 213 7.10 19.97 -4.68
CA GLU A 213 7.32 20.38 -6.07
C GLU A 213 8.50 21.35 -6.17
#